data_23757ee90cc8c311174a45bd31490f94
#
_entry.id   23757ee90cc8c311174a45bd31490f94
#
_cell.length_a   1.000
_cell.length_b   1.000
_cell.length_c   1.000
_cell.angle_alpha   90.00
_cell.angle_beta   90.00
_cell.angle_gamma   90.00
#
_symmetry.space_group_name_H-M   'P 1'
#
loop_
_entity.id
_entity.type
_entity.pdbx_description
1 polymer ?
#
loop_
_entity_poly.entity_id
_entity_poly.type
_entity_poly.pdbx_seq_one_letter_code
_entity_poly.pdbx_strand_id
1 'polypeptide(L)'
;LSFELQLEFADWLLIAAALIGLYSILLLPLRDSEEWKKRGVTVGGISGVPLLIFMRTTRGLKLLDRLSRPRRFWRVVVSLGIPLVILSMAYFLILVLLMTYLMILSPPEPSSYNAPRNILLIPGLNEYIPFFWGWIALFITMLVHEFAHGILSRAEGVRVRSMGIVTLFVAPIAAFVEPDDEDLFGAKNKPPLVSKAARIRILSAGVIANFLVAALAMALFFGPVLGSISPVDRLIVVSVQEGSIAEEAGFESGMALLQVNGVNSIKIEELYSRLRNAGAEMEVMHNGQKETLLLPGQAARGIMVASVFPNSPADAVGLPAGSVISRIDGREVEDVESFRGQMNLTRPGQIITITTGDGKSYQVNLTSAGGLEGDGQQVEPDTASSGFIGIGISGNAIYSGGAVFQEAPASQFLQVLKSIPERGIEGFTYMLSLPFSGIPGFTQKGFPGFSGWLTAVYQPTGWAEPLGERFFWIANLLLWIGWINLYAGLFNCLPAGPLDGGHIFRDMVQTAFERLVPPEEAERLTRTAVAVFTWVILTSLLISIIAPFTHNLSI
;
A
#
# COMPACT_ATOMS: atom_id res chain seq x y z
N LEU A 1 30.71 -18.55 -16.42
CA LEU A 1 29.55 -19.31 -16.94
C LEU A 1 28.36 -19.00 -16.03
N SER A 2 27.72 -17.85 -16.24
CA SER A 2 26.41 -17.52 -15.65
C SER A 2 25.36 -18.25 -16.49
N PHE A 3 24.83 -19.32 -15.95
CA PHE A 3 23.60 -19.93 -16.46
C PHE A 3 22.44 -19.01 -16.00
N GLU A 4 22.05 -18.02 -16.79
CA GLU A 4 20.75 -17.40 -16.68
C GLU A 4 19.71 -18.40 -17.22
N LEU A 5 19.08 -19.12 -16.31
CA LEU A 5 17.87 -19.89 -16.64
C LEU A 5 16.76 -18.85 -16.91
N GLN A 6 16.49 -18.54 -18.17
CA GLN A 6 15.26 -17.86 -18.58
C GLN A 6 14.10 -18.84 -18.39
N LEU A 7 13.53 -18.87 -17.17
CA LEU A 7 12.36 -19.68 -16.84
C LEU A 7 11.12 -18.95 -17.34
N GLU A 8 10.34 -19.58 -18.20
CA GLU A 8 9.02 -19.11 -18.59
C GLU A 8 8.04 -19.20 -17.42
N PHE A 9 6.94 -18.46 -17.48
CA PHE A 9 5.90 -18.47 -16.43
C PHE A 9 5.38 -19.89 -16.10
N ALA A 10 5.31 -20.76 -17.12
CA ALA A 10 4.93 -22.16 -16.97
C ALA A 10 5.93 -22.95 -16.10
N ASP A 11 7.23 -22.68 -16.24
CA ASP A 11 8.27 -23.35 -15.45
C ASP A 11 8.18 -22.96 -13.97
N TRP A 12 7.90 -21.70 -13.67
CA TRP A 12 7.67 -21.22 -12.30
C TRP A 12 6.44 -21.88 -11.67
N LEU A 13 5.36 -22.08 -12.44
CA LEU A 13 4.17 -22.80 -11.96
C LEU A 13 4.49 -24.27 -11.67
N LEU A 14 5.25 -24.93 -12.52
CA LEU A 14 5.68 -26.33 -12.32
C LEU A 14 6.58 -26.48 -11.10
N ILE A 15 7.54 -25.56 -10.91
CA ILE A 15 8.42 -25.54 -9.74
C ILE A 15 7.60 -25.31 -8.46
N ALA A 16 6.69 -24.34 -8.48
CA ALA A 16 5.81 -24.09 -7.33
C ALA A 16 4.93 -25.30 -7.01
N ALA A 17 4.33 -25.94 -8.01
CA ALA A 17 3.52 -27.15 -7.82
C ALA A 17 4.36 -28.31 -7.26
N ALA A 18 5.60 -28.50 -7.77
CA ALA A 18 6.52 -29.51 -7.27
C ALA A 18 6.94 -29.26 -5.82
N LEU A 19 7.24 -28.00 -5.45
CA LEU A 19 7.58 -27.62 -4.07
C LEU A 19 6.39 -27.82 -3.11
N ILE A 20 5.18 -27.44 -3.53
CA ILE A 20 3.94 -27.69 -2.76
C ILE A 20 3.69 -29.18 -2.60
N GLY A 21 3.87 -29.95 -3.67
CA GLY A 21 3.74 -31.42 -3.64
C GLY A 21 4.74 -32.08 -2.69
N LEU A 22 6.02 -31.70 -2.79
CA LEU A 22 7.07 -32.19 -1.91
C LEU A 22 6.76 -31.84 -0.43
N TYR A 23 6.40 -30.58 -0.16
CA TYR A 23 6.02 -30.14 1.18
C TYR A 23 4.81 -30.93 1.70
N SER A 24 3.79 -31.15 0.87
CA SER A 24 2.61 -31.93 1.24
C SER A 24 2.98 -33.38 1.60
N ILE A 25 3.89 -33.99 0.84
CA ILE A 25 4.39 -35.35 1.14
C ILE A 25 5.13 -35.37 2.48
N LEU A 26 5.95 -34.36 2.76
CA LEU A 26 6.65 -34.23 4.05
C LEU A 26 5.71 -34.07 5.25
N LEU A 27 4.50 -33.54 5.02
CA LEU A 27 3.48 -33.39 6.07
C LEU A 27 2.66 -34.66 6.34
N LEU A 28 2.64 -35.64 5.41
CA LEU A 28 1.86 -36.88 5.59
C LEU A 28 2.20 -37.63 6.89
N PRO A 29 3.47 -37.85 7.27
CA PRO A 29 3.79 -38.53 8.53
C PRO A 29 3.33 -37.75 9.76
N LEU A 30 3.31 -36.41 9.70
CA LEU A 30 2.81 -35.56 10.80
C LEU A 30 1.29 -35.63 10.91
N ARG A 31 0.57 -35.70 9.78
CA ARG A 31 -0.90 -35.77 9.71
C ARG A 31 -1.45 -37.01 10.42
N ASP A 32 -0.81 -38.15 10.24
CA ASP A 32 -1.28 -39.44 10.73
C ASP A 32 -0.71 -39.83 12.11
N SER A 33 0.26 -39.07 12.62
CA SER A 33 0.93 -39.34 13.88
C SER A 33 0.09 -38.93 15.09
N GLU A 34 -0.31 -39.93 15.88
CA GLU A 34 -1.02 -39.74 17.17
C GLU A 34 -0.14 -39.04 18.21
N GLU A 35 1.19 -39.17 18.12
CA GLU A 35 2.12 -38.52 19.04
C GLU A 35 2.12 -37.01 18.86
N TRP A 36 2.13 -36.53 17.60
CA TRP A 36 2.06 -35.10 17.28
C TRP A 36 0.70 -34.51 17.64
N LYS A 37 -0.39 -35.24 17.38
CA LYS A 37 -1.75 -34.85 17.80
C LYS A 37 -1.85 -34.66 19.33
N LYS A 38 -1.28 -35.59 20.12
CA LYS A 38 -1.19 -35.44 21.58
C LYS A 38 -0.39 -34.24 22.05
N ARG A 39 0.60 -33.82 21.26
CA ARG A 39 1.39 -32.57 21.51
C ARG A 39 0.67 -31.30 21.03
N GLY A 40 -0.53 -31.41 20.47
CA GLY A 40 -1.32 -30.31 19.97
C GLY A 40 -0.97 -29.88 18.54
N VAL A 41 -0.18 -30.66 17.82
CA VAL A 41 0.15 -30.40 16.42
C VAL A 41 -0.76 -31.24 15.52
N THR A 42 -1.51 -30.56 14.65
CA THR A 42 -2.36 -31.20 13.64
C THR A 42 -2.09 -30.58 12.27
N VAL A 43 -2.25 -31.38 11.24
CA VAL A 43 -2.06 -30.95 9.85
C VAL A 43 -3.42 -30.77 9.20
N GLY A 44 -3.66 -29.58 8.66
CA GLY A 44 -4.82 -29.25 7.85
C GLY A 44 -4.43 -29.00 6.40
N GLY A 45 -5.43 -28.87 5.53
CA GLY A 45 -5.15 -28.64 4.12
C GLY A 45 -6.39 -28.28 3.32
N ILE A 46 -6.18 -28.02 2.03
CA ILE A 46 -7.23 -27.68 1.07
C ILE A 46 -7.48 -28.92 0.20
N SER A 47 -8.73 -29.30 0.04
CA SER A 47 -9.13 -30.46 -0.79
C SER A 47 -8.35 -31.75 -0.49
N GLY A 48 -7.98 -31.97 0.79
CA GLY A 48 -7.24 -33.17 1.21
C GLY A 48 -5.71 -33.09 1.08
N VAL A 49 -5.19 -32.05 0.42
CA VAL A 49 -3.76 -31.79 0.30
C VAL A 49 -3.26 -31.13 1.59
N PRO A 50 -2.35 -31.75 2.37
CA PRO A 50 -1.84 -31.18 3.62
C PRO A 50 -0.93 -30.01 3.33
N LEU A 51 -1.26 -28.82 3.85
CA LEU A 51 -0.53 -27.58 3.61
C LEU A 51 -0.24 -26.79 4.89
N LEU A 52 -1.09 -26.93 5.90
CA LEU A 52 -1.06 -26.09 7.08
C LEU A 52 -0.75 -26.92 8.32
N ILE A 53 0.10 -26.39 9.18
CA ILE A 53 0.38 -26.97 10.49
C ILE A 53 -0.30 -26.11 11.55
N PHE A 54 -1.22 -26.70 12.31
CA PHE A 54 -1.88 -26.08 13.45
C PHE A 54 -1.16 -26.50 14.74
N MET A 55 -0.57 -25.55 15.42
CA MET A 55 0.08 -25.76 16.71
C MET A 55 -0.82 -25.25 17.83
N ARG A 56 -1.58 -26.14 18.45
CA ARG A 56 -2.51 -25.86 19.55
C ARG A 56 -1.82 -25.89 20.89
N THR A 57 -2.21 -24.98 21.78
CA THR A 57 -1.73 -24.96 23.16
C THR A 57 -2.83 -24.52 24.12
N THR A 58 -2.79 -25.06 25.34
CA THR A 58 -3.61 -24.60 26.45
C THR A 58 -2.86 -23.71 27.43
N ARG A 59 -1.53 -23.56 27.24
CA ARG A 59 -0.69 -22.78 28.19
C ARG A 59 -1.08 -21.31 28.24
N GLY A 60 -1.50 -20.73 27.12
CA GLY A 60 -1.96 -19.33 27.03
C GLY A 60 -3.33 -19.07 27.66
N LEU A 61 -4.15 -20.09 27.91
CA LEU A 61 -5.49 -19.93 28.50
C LEU A 61 -5.46 -19.27 29.88
N LYS A 62 -4.41 -19.55 30.68
CA LYS A 62 -4.23 -18.89 31.99
C LYS A 62 -4.01 -17.37 31.84
N LEU A 63 -3.38 -16.93 30.77
CA LEU A 63 -3.22 -15.51 30.46
C LEU A 63 -4.58 -14.90 30.07
N LEU A 64 -5.36 -15.57 29.21
CA LEU A 64 -6.72 -15.15 28.87
C LEU A 64 -7.60 -15.05 30.11
N ASP A 65 -7.55 -16.05 31.01
CA ASP A 65 -8.31 -16.04 32.27
C ASP A 65 -7.92 -14.85 33.17
N ARG A 66 -6.64 -14.48 33.20
CA ARG A 66 -6.17 -13.29 33.95
C ARG A 66 -6.65 -11.99 33.32
N LEU A 67 -6.48 -11.86 31.99
CA LEU A 67 -6.86 -10.66 31.26
C LEU A 67 -8.38 -10.44 31.23
N SER A 68 -9.17 -11.52 31.20
CA SER A 68 -10.63 -11.44 31.16
C SER A 68 -11.28 -11.12 32.53
N ARG A 69 -10.51 -11.11 33.65
CA ARG A 69 -11.03 -10.85 35.01
C ARG A 69 -11.86 -9.55 35.12
N PRO A 70 -11.44 -8.40 34.55
CA PRO A 70 -12.26 -7.20 34.59
C PRO A 70 -13.41 -7.26 33.58
N ARG A 71 -14.33 -8.21 33.75
CA ARG A 71 -15.45 -8.49 32.82
C ARG A 71 -16.27 -7.25 32.49
N ARG A 72 -16.59 -6.41 33.50
CA ARG A 72 -17.38 -5.18 33.29
C ARG A 72 -16.62 -4.19 32.39
N PHE A 73 -15.33 -4.03 32.60
CA PHE A 73 -14.49 -3.15 31.79
C PHE A 73 -14.53 -3.56 30.30
N TRP A 74 -14.27 -4.84 30.01
CA TRP A 74 -14.26 -5.33 28.63
C TRP A 74 -15.63 -5.21 27.95
N ARG A 75 -16.72 -5.54 28.69
CA ARG A 75 -18.07 -5.38 28.18
C ARG A 75 -18.40 -3.92 27.83
N VAL A 76 -17.99 -2.97 28.67
CA VAL A 76 -18.20 -1.55 28.41
C VAL A 76 -17.39 -1.08 27.22
N VAL A 77 -16.09 -1.36 27.19
CA VAL A 77 -15.20 -0.96 26.08
C VAL A 77 -15.73 -1.45 24.74
N VAL A 78 -16.06 -2.75 24.66
CA VAL A 78 -16.56 -3.31 23.41
C VAL A 78 -17.95 -2.79 23.06
N SER A 79 -18.86 -2.64 24.05
CA SER A 79 -20.19 -2.08 23.79
C SER A 79 -20.14 -0.64 23.25
N LEU A 80 -19.19 0.16 23.72
CA LEU A 80 -18.94 1.50 23.18
C LEU A 80 -18.34 1.47 21.76
N GLY A 81 -17.60 0.40 21.40
CA GLY A 81 -17.05 0.22 20.06
C GLY A 81 -18.03 -0.33 19.03
N ILE A 82 -19.13 -1.01 19.44
CA ILE A 82 -20.10 -1.59 18.49
C ILE A 82 -20.67 -0.57 17.49
N PRO A 83 -21.07 0.66 17.87
CA PRO A 83 -21.52 1.66 16.89
C PRO A 83 -20.46 1.94 15.81
N LEU A 84 -19.17 1.99 16.18
CA LEU A 84 -18.10 2.18 15.23
C LEU A 84 -18.01 0.98 14.26
N VAL A 85 -18.14 -0.25 14.74
CA VAL A 85 -18.16 -1.46 13.90
C VAL A 85 -19.32 -1.41 12.89
N ILE A 86 -20.51 -1.02 13.34
CA ILE A 86 -21.71 -0.90 12.48
C ILE A 86 -21.53 0.21 11.43
N LEU A 87 -21.01 1.37 11.83
CA LEU A 87 -20.71 2.47 10.91
C LEU A 87 -19.64 2.06 9.89
N SER A 88 -18.59 1.37 10.34
CA SER A 88 -17.53 0.84 9.46
C SER A 88 -18.07 -0.22 8.51
N MET A 89 -19.00 -1.07 8.95
CA MET A 89 -19.71 -2.04 8.11
C MET A 89 -20.46 -1.34 6.98
N ALA A 90 -21.25 -0.33 7.31
CA ALA A 90 -22.01 0.45 6.33
C ALA A 90 -21.09 1.22 5.37
N TYR A 91 -20.09 1.91 5.92
CA TYR A 91 -19.11 2.68 5.14
C TYR A 91 -18.36 1.80 4.14
N PHE A 92 -17.80 0.68 4.61
CA PHE A 92 -16.98 -0.17 3.75
C PHE A 92 -17.80 -0.93 2.73
N LEU A 93 -19.03 -1.34 3.08
CA LEU A 93 -19.97 -1.92 2.13
C LEU A 93 -20.32 -0.92 1.01
N ILE A 94 -20.66 0.33 1.38
CA ILE A 94 -20.97 1.38 0.40
C ILE A 94 -19.75 1.65 -0.48
N LEU A 95 -18.55 1.71 0.09
CA LEU A 95 -17.31 1.90 -0.67
C LEU A 95 -17.10 0.76 -1.69
N VAL A 96 -17.25 -0.50 -1.27
CA VAL A 96 -17.12 -1.66 -2.16
C VAL A 96 -18.13 -1.61 -3.31
N LEU A 97 -19.40 -1.30 -3.01
CA LEU A 97 -20.45 -1.19 -4.03
C LEU A 97 -20.21 -0.02 -4.98
N LEU A 98 -19.80 1.13 -4.46
CA LEU A 98 -19.48 2.31 -5.28
C LEU A 98 -18.30 2.04 -6.21
N MET A 99 -17.22 1.45 -5.70
CA MET A 99 -16.06 1.10 -6.53
C MET A 99 -16.43 0.08 -7.61
N THR A 100 -17.26 -0.92 -7.26
CA THR A 100 -17.77 -1.90 -8.24
C THR A 100 -18.60 -1.22 -9.32
N TYR A 101 -19.48 -0.31 -8.93
CA TYR A 101 -20.32 0.44 -9.87
C TYR A 101 -19.46 1.27 -10.83
N LEU A 102 -18.47 2.00 -10.31
CA LEU A 102 -17.54 2.79 -11.12
C LEU A 102 -16.71 1.91 -12.08
N MET A 103 -16.24 0.75 -11.62
CA MET A 103 -15.52 -0.21 -12.46
C MET A 103 -16.36 -0.80 -13.60
N ILE A 104 -17.69 -0.93 -13.40
CA ILE A 104 -18.61 -1.38 -14.45
C ILE A 104 -18.84 -0.28 -15.48
N LEU A 105 -19.02 0.97 -15.03
CA LEU A 105 -19.28 2.11 -15.92
C LEU A 105 -18.05 2.55 -16.73
N SER A 106 -16.90 2.54 -16.10
CA SER A 106 -15.64 3.00 -16.67
C SER A 106 -14.52 2.05 -16.23
N PRO A 107 -14.37 0.89 -16.91
CA PRO A 107 -13.30 -0.05 -16.59
C PRO A 107 -11.93 0.63 -16.69
N PRO A 108 -11.11 0.58 -15.64
CA PRO A 108 -9.78 1.18 -15.68
C PRO A 108 -8.85 0.39 -16.61
N GLU A 109 -7.90 1.06 -17.22
CA GLU A 109 -6.84 0.38 -17.97
C GLU A 109 -6.05 -0.59 -17.09
N PRO A 110 -5.60 -1.75 -17.66
CA PRO A 110 -4.73 -2.66 -16.94
C PRO A 110 -3.45 -1.94 -16.49
N SER A 111 -3.16 -2.01 -15.21
CA SER A 111 -2.00 -1.37 -14.60
C SER A 111 -1.45 -2.22 -13.46
N SER A 112 -0.27 -1.87 -12.93
CA SER A 112 0.24 -2.51 -11.73
C SER A 112 -0.69 -2.34 -10.52
N TYR A 113 -1.44 -1.23 -10.44
CA TYR A 113 -2.38 -0.96 -9.33
C TYR A 113 -3.52 -1.95 -9.26
N ASN A 114 -4.09 -2.31 -10.41
CA ASN A 114 -5.25 -3.21 -10.49
C ASN A 114 -4.89 -4.64 -10.90
N ALA A 115 -3.61 -4.98 -10.90
CA ALA A 115 -3.15 -6.35 -11.14
C ALA A 115 -3.74 -7.30 -10.09
N PRO A 116 -4.24 -8.49 -10.46
CA PRO A 116 -4.87 -9.44 -9.53
C PRO A 116 -4.04 -9.76 -8.27
N ARG A 117 -2.71 -9.83 -8.42
CA ARG A 117 -1.78 -10.04 -7.29
C ARG A 117 -1.81 -8.92 -6.25
N ASN A 118 -2.19 -7.69 -6.64
CA ASN A 118 -2.21 -6.51 -5.79
C ASN A 118 -3.56 -6.26 -5.13
N ILE A 119 -4.61 -7.00 -5.51
CA ILE A 119 -5.92 -6.96 -4.85
C ILE A 119 -5.86 -7.66 -3.48
N LEU A 120 -5.09 -8.74 -3.40
CA LEU A 120 -4.89 -9.45 -2.14
C LEU A 120 -3.77 -8.77 -1.32
N LEU A 121 -4.08 -8.45 -0.06
CA LEU A 121 -3.13 -7.81 0.85
C LEU A 121 -2.17 -8.84 1.48
N ILE A 122 -1.51 -9.65 0.64
CA ILE A 122 -0.58 -10.69 1.07
C ILE A 122 0.84 -10.17 0.88
N PRO A 123 1.63 -9.98 1.96
CA PRO A 123 3.02 -9.55 1.85
C PRO A 123 3.85 -10.52 0.99
N GLY A 124 4.61 -9.98 0.04
CA GLY A 124 5.41 -10.76 -0.91
C GLY A 124 4.68 -11.18 -2.20
N LEU A 125 3.33 -11.19 -2.21
CA LEU A 125 2.54 -11.31 -3.43
C LEU A 125 2.14 -9.93 -3.94
N ASN A 126 1.64 -9.09 -3.04
CA ASN A 126 1.31 -7.70 -3.31
C ASN A 126 2.60 -6.86 -3.31
N GLU A 127 2.90 -6.22 -4.43
CA GLU A 127 4.14 -5.44 -4.61
C GLU A 127 4.18 -4.12 -3.83
N TYR A 128 3.03 -3.63 -3.34
CA TYR A 128 2.93 -2.42 -2.52
C TYR A 128 3.17 -2.69 -1.04
N ILE A 129 3.10 -3.95 -0.60
CA ILE A 129 3.28 -4.32 0.80
C ILE A 129 4.69 -4.89 0.99
N PRO A 130 5.59 -4.21 1.69
CA PRO A 130 6.92 -4.72 1.97
C PRO A 130 6.86 -6.08 2.68
N PHE A 131 7.58 -7.05 2.17
CA PHE A 131 7.55 -8.42 2.67
C PHE A 131 7.76 -8.49 4.19
N PHE A 132 8.88 -7.96 4.66
CA PHE A 132 9.28 -8.08 6.06
C PHE A 132 8.32 -7.38 7.02
N TRP A 133 8.04 -6.09 6.77
CA TRP A 133 7.15 -5.27 7.62
C TRP A 133 5.70 -5.76 7.54
N GLY A 134 5.27 -6.14 6.35
CA GLY A 134 3.93 -6.65 6.12
C GLY A 134 3.67 -7.94 6.90
N TRP A 135 4.59 -8.90 6.90
CA TRP A 135 4.43 -10.14 7.65
C TRP A 135 4.42 -9.94 9.17
N ILE A 136 5.30 -9.09 9.69
CA ILE A 136 5.29 -8.77 11.13
C ILE A 136 3.98 -8.10 11.53
N ALA A 137 3.55 -7.10 10.74
CA ALA A 137 2.32 -6.39 11.01
C ALA A 137 1.09 -7.30 10.90
N LEU A 138 1.01 -8.17 9.88
CA LEU A 138 -0.06 -9.13 9.71
C LEU A 138 -0.14 -10.10 10.90
N PHE A 139 1.01 -10.64 11.33
CA PHE A 139 1.07 -11.52 12.49
C PHE A 139 0.57 -10.84 13.77
N ILE A 140 1.01 -9.59 14.03
CA ILE A 140 0.55 -8.80 15.18
C ILE A 140 -0.95 -8.54 15.07
N THR A 141 -1.44 -8.18 13.89
CA THR A 141 -2.86 -7.92 13.63
C THR A 141 -3.73 -9.13 13.98
N MET A 142 -3.36 -10.30 13.48
CA MET A 142 -4.10 -11.54 13.76
C MET A 142 -4.01 -11.94 15.23
N LEU A 143 -2.82 -11.80 15.82
CA LEU A 143 -2.63 -12.12 17.24
C LEU A 143 -3.55 -11.27 18.13
N VAL A 144 -3.56 -9.95 17.92
CA VAL A 144 -4.39 -9.00 18.69
C VAL A 144 -5.88 -9.30 18.49
N HIS A 145 -6.29 -9.53 17.25
CA HIS A 145 -7.66 -9.86 16.86
C HIS A 145 -8.17 -11.10 17.59
N GLU A 146 -7.44 -12.20 17.48
CA GLU A 146 -7.80 -13.50 18.10
C GLU A 146 -7.79 -13.44 19.63
N PHE A 147 -6.79 -12.76 20.21
CA PHE A 147 -6.74 -12.56 21.66
C PHE A 147 -7.95 -11.77 22.18
N ALA A 148 -8.43 -10.77 21.44
CA ALA A 148 -9.60 -10.00 21.82
C ALA A 148 -10.86 -10.87 21.84
N HIS A 149 -11.07 -11.73 20.83
CA HIS A 149 -12.14 -12.74 20.84
C HIS A 149 -12.03 -13.66 22.05
N GLY A 150 -10.83 -14.16 22.36
CA GLY A 150 -10.59 -15.02 23.52
C GLY A 150 -10.90 -14.34 24.85
N ILE A 151 -10.46 -13.10 25.04
CA ILE A 151 -10.71 -12.31 26.25
C ILE A 151 -12.21 -12.09 26.45
N LEU A 152 -12.92 -11.67 25.40
CA LEU A 152 -14.36 -11.43 25.46
C LEU A 152 -15.16 -12.71 25.64
N SER A 153 -14.79 -13.81 24.99
CA SER A 153 -15.41 -15.12 25.21
C SER A 153 -15.37 -15.50 26.69
N ARG A 154 -14.19 -15.40 27.32
CA ARG A 154 -14.05 -15.65 28.76
C ARG A 154 -14.81 -14.66 29.63
N ALA A 155 -14.83 -13.37 29.26
CA ALA A 155 -15.57 -12.34 29.98
C ALA A 155 -17.09 -12.55 29.92
N GLU A 156 -17.62 -13.10 28.82
CA GLU A 156 -19.04 -13.45 28.65
C GLU A 156 -19.39 -14.85 29.17
N GLY A 157 -18.40 -15.64 29.57
CA GLY A 157 -18.60 -16.96 30.17
C GLY A 157 -18.54 -18.12 29.16
N VAL A 158 -18.15 -17.86 27.92
CA VAL A 158 -17.92 -18.89 26.89
C VAL A 158 -16.59 -19.57 27.14
N ARG A 159 -16.56 -20.87 27.01
CA ARG A 159 -15.33 -21.65 27.13
C ARG A 159 -14.43 -21.39 25.92
N VAL A 160 -13.13 -21.32 26.14
CA VAL A 160 -12.11 -21.34 25.11
C VAL A 160 -11.39 -22.69 25.20
N ARG A 161 -11.46 -23.48 24.13
CA ARG A 161 -10.92 -24.85 24.10
C ARG A 161 -9.41 -24.85 23.97
N SER A 162 -8.89 -24.06 23.03
CA SER A 162 -7.47 -23.95 22.76
C SER A 162 -7.17 -22.60 22.10
N MET A 163 -5.89 -22.34 21.97
CA MET A 163 -5.34 -21.25 21.18
C MET A 163 -4.09 -21.75 20.44
N GLY A 164 -3.69 -21.07 19.41
CA GLY A 164 -2.54 -21.56 18.65
C GLY A 164 -2.12 -20.66 17.51
N ILE A 165 -1.20 -21.22 16.73
CA ILE A 165 -0.64 -20.59 15.53
C ILE A 165 -0.81 -21.57 14.37
N VAL A 166 -1.14 -21.03 13.21
CA VAL A 166 -1.12 -21.74 11.93
C VAL A 166 0.13 -21.36 11.20
N THR A 167 0.90 -22.34 10.75
CA THR A 167 2.07 -22.10 9.91
C THR A 167 1.91 -22.72 8.54
N LEU A 168 2.46 -22.02 7.54
CA LEU A 168 2.72 -22.53 6.20
C LEU A 168 4.22 -22.65 6.06
N PHE A 169 4.74 -23.82 5.77
CA PHE A 169 6.17 -24.11 5.99
C PHE A 169 6.57 -23.81 7.43
N VAL A 170 7.52 -22.91 7.61
CA VAL A 170 7.96 -22.42 8.94
C VAL A 170 7.40 -21.04 9.29
N ALA A 171 6.74 -20.38 8.33
CA ALA A 171 6.22 -19.02 8.53
C ALA A 171 4.88 -19.06 9.27
N PRO A 172 4.70 -18.34 10.38
CA PRO A 172 3.40 -18.19 11.03
C PRO A 172 2.51 -17.30 10.16
N ILE A 173 1.44 -17.88 9.60
CA ILE A 173 0.51 -17.18 8.71
C ILE A 173 -0.77 -16.76 9.41
N ALA A 174 -1.11 -17.39 10.54
CA ALA A 174 -2.29 -17.06 11.33
C ALA A 174 -2.07 -17.36 12.82
N ALA A 175 -2.75 -16.60 13.66
CA ALA A 175 -3.05 -16.99 15.04
C ALA A 175 -4.53 -17.39 15.11
N PHE A 176 -4.91 -18.18 16.10
CA PHE A 176 -6.31 -18.51 16.36
C PHE A 176 -6.56 -18.72 17.85
N VAL A 177 -7.78 -18.43 18.24
CA VAL A 177 -8.36 -18.80 19.54
C VAL A 177 -9.65 -19.54 19.24
N GLU A 178 -9.88 -20.68 19.88
CA GLU A 178 -11.05 -21.54 19.67
C GLU A 178 -12.08 -21.36 20.80
N PRO A 179 -13.03 -20.40 20.72
CA PRO A 179 -14.21 -20.41 21.57
C PRO A 179 -15.02 -21.67 21.32
N ASP A 180 -15.77 -22.11 22.30
CA ASP A 180 -16.65 -23.26 22.15
C ASP A 180 -17.86 -22.87 21.29
N ASP A 181 -17.96 -23.45 20.08
CA ASP A 181 -19.03 -23.15 19.12
C ASP A 181 -20.42 -23.48 19.65
N GLU A 182 -20.56 -24.56 20.46
CA GLU A 182 -21.84 -24.91 21.07
C GLU A 182 -22.28 -23.89 22.13
N ASP A 183 -21.33 -23.36 22.90
CA ASP A 183 -21.62 -22.30 23.86
C ASP A 183 -21.96 -21.00 23.13
N LEU A 184 -21.37 -20.74 21.97
CA LEU A 184 -21.53 -19.49 21.22
C LEU A 184 -22.77 -19.50 20.31
N PHE A 185 -22.96 -20.54 19.51
CA PHE A 185 -24.00 -20.59 18.47
C PHE A 185 -25.11 -21.63 18.78
N GLY A 186 -24.92 -22.46 19.78
CA GLY A 186 -25.81 -23.60 20.09
C GLY A 186 -25.51 -24.83 19.24
N ALA A 187 -26.22 -25.91 19.53
CA ALA A 187 -26.20 -27.17 18.79
C ALA A 187 -27.63 -27.62 18.47
N LYS A 188 -27.79 -28.66 17.64
CA LYS A 188 -29.09 -29.12 17.12
C LYS A 188 -30.21 -29.27 18.19
N ASN A 189 -29.84 -29.54 19.47
CA ASN A 189 -30.78 -29.70 20.59
C ASN A 189 -30.38 -28.90 21.83
N LYS A 190 -29.51 -27.90 21.68
CA LYS A 190 -28.99 -27.08 22.77
C LYS A 190 -28.96 -25.60 22.36
N PRO A 191 -29.70 -24.74 23.06
CA PRO A 191 -29.62 -23.29 22.76
C PRO A 191 -28.22 -22.76 23.09
N PRO A 192 -27.80 -21.64 22.44
CA PRO A 192 -26.55 -21.00 22.77
C PRO A 192 -26.52 -20.58 24.26
N LEU A 193 -25.34 -20.66 24.86
CA LEU A 193 -25.12 -20.27 26.27
C LEU A 193 -25.26 -18.75 26.45
N VAL A 194 -24.91 -18.00 25.42
CA VAL A 194 -24.85 -16.52 25.45
C VAL A 194 -25.96 -15.90 24.61
N SER A 195 -26.43 -14.74 25.05
CA SER A 195 -27.39 -13.92 24.27
C SER A 195 -26.78 -13.40 22.97
N LYS A 196 -27.63 -13.04 21.98
CA LYS A 196 -27.19 -12.38 20.74
C LYS A 196 -26.33 -11.13 21.02
N ALA A 197 -26.70 -10.32 22.01
CA ALA A 197 -25.92 -9.15 22.39
C ALA A 197 -24.53 -9.48 22.93
N ALA A 198 -24.39 -10.57 23.70
CA ALA A 198 -23.08 -11.04 24.15
C ALA A 198 -22.24 -11.59 23.00
N ARG A 199 -22.88 -12.30 22.05
CA ARG A 199 -22.23 -12.83 20.85
C ARG A 199 -21.75 -11.70 19.94
N ILE A 200 -22.56 -10.66 19.71
CA ILE A 200 -22.15 -9.45 18.99
C ILE A 200 -20.92 -8.82 19.66
N ARG A 201 -20.88 -8.72 21.00
CA ARG A 201 -19.68 -8.21 21.70
C ARG A 201 -18.45 -9.07 21.47
N ILE A 202 -18.59 -10.40 21.54
CA ILE A 202 -17.46 -11.32 21.28
C ILE A 202 -16.93 -11.14 19.86
N LEU A 203 -17.81 -11.13 18.86
CA LEU A 203 -17.44 -10.98 17.46
C LEU A 203 -16.89 -9.58 17.13
N SER A 204 -17.42 -8.54 17.74
CA SER A 204 -16.90 -7.17 17.55
C SER A 204 -15.55 -6.94 18.23
N ALA A 205 -15.15 -7.80 19.18
CA ALA A 205 -13.94 -7.57 19.97
C ALA A 205 -12.67 -7.57 19.13
N GLY A 206 -12.53 -8.50 18.17
CA GLY A 206 -11.40 -8.57 17.27
C GLY A 206 -11.26 -7.32 16.41
N VAL A 207 -12.38 -6.90 15.81
CA VAL A 207 -12.44 -5.68 14.99
C VAL A 207 -12.08 -4.43 15.79
N ILE A 208 -12.66 -4.28 16.99
CA ILE A 208 -12.38 -3.13 17.86
C ILE A 208 -10.93 -3.11 18.30
N ALA A 209 -10.35 -4.27 18.63
CA ALA A 209 -8.94 -4.37 18.98
C ALA A 209 -8.04 -3.96 17.82
N ASN A 210 -8.35 -4.36 16.60
CA ASN A 210 -7.62 -3.92 15.40
C ASN A 210 -7.72 -2.40 15.22
N PHE A 211 -8.90 -1.80 15.37
CA PHE A 211 -9.04 -0.33 15.28
C PHE A 211 -8.29 0.41 16.38
N LEU A 212 -8.26 -0.13 17.61
CA LEU A 212 -7.49 0.47 18.70
C LEU A 212 -5.98 0.41 18.45
N VAL A 213 -5.48 -0.73 17.97
CA VAL A 213 -4.06 -0.88 17.61
C VAL A 213 -3.71 -0.01 16.41
N ALA A 214 -4.58 0.05 15.40
CA ALA A 214 -4.40 0.96 14.27
C ALA A 214 -4.31 2.42 14.72
N ALA A 215 -5.25 2.86 15.54
CA ALA A 215 -5.28 4.23 16.06
C ALA A 215 -4.03 4.56 16.89
N LEU A 216 -3.59 3.64 17.76
CA LEU A 216 -2.37 3.83 18.56
C LEU A 216 -1.12 3.88 17.70
N ALA A 217 -0.96 2.93 16.76
CA ALA A 217 0.21 2.87 15.88
C ALA A 217 0.29 4.11 14.97
N MET A 218 -0.86 4.55 14.41
CA MET A 218 -0.93 5.76 13.60
C MET A 218 -0.70 7.03 14.41
N ALA A 219 -1.22 7.11 15.63
CA ALA A 219 -0.94 8.25 16.53
C ALA A 219 0.56 8.35 16.86
N LEU A 220 1.22 7.21 17.09
CA LEU A 220 2.66 7.19 17.32
C LEU A 220 3.46 7.51 16.05
N PHE A 221 3.00 7.04 14.90
CA PHE A 221 3.67 7.32 13.62
C PHE A 221 3.54 8.79 13.23
N PHE A 222 2.32 9.33 13.15
CA PHE A 222 2.09 10.72 12.73
C PHE A 222 2.51 11.75 13.76
N GLY A 223 2.52 11.41 15.06
CA GLY A 223 2.96 12.27 16.15
C GLY A 223 4.49 12.20 16.36
N PRO A 224 4.95 11.50 17.40
CA PRO A 224 6.36 11.52 17.80
C PRO A 224 7.33 11.03 16.73
N VAL A 225 6.95 10.06 15.87
CA VAL A 225 7.84 9.54 14.85
C VAL A 225 8.07 10.55 13.74
N LEU A 226 7.03 11.04 13.06
CA LEU A 226 7.19 12.06 12.03
C LEU A 226 7.71 13.40 12.60
N GLY A 227 7.41 13.70 13.88
CA GLY A 227 7.96 14.85 14.58
C GLY A 227 9.48 14.81 14.75
N SER A 228 10.07 13.61 14.74
CA SER A 228 11.50 13.38 14.91
C SER A 228 12.24 13.05 13.61
N ILE A 229 11.65 13.39 12.46
CA ILE A 229 12.26 13.27 11.13
C ILE A 229 12.45 14.66 10.56
N SER A 230 13.65 14.92 10.04
CA SER A 230 13.98 16.13 9.28
C SER A 230 14.45 15.76 7.88
N PRO A 231 14.10 16.56 6.86
CA PRO A 231 14.61 16.38 5.51
C PRO A 231 16.10 16.71 5.46
N VAL A 232 16.80 16.07 4.54
CA VAL A 232 18.17 16.39 4.15
C VAL A 232 18.14 16.75 2.68
N ASP A 233 18.63 17.95 2.36
CA ASP A 233 18.72 18.39 0.98
C ASP A 233 19.74 17.53 0.24
N ARG A 234 19.28 16.74 -0.70
CA ARG A 234 20.11 15.84 -1.52
C ARG A 234 19.59 15.78 -2.94
N LEU A 235 20.50 15.55 -3.84
CA LEU A 235 20.17 15.22 -5.22
C LEU A 235 19.90 13.73 -5.33
N ILE A 236 18.96 13.38 -6.19
CA ILE A 236 18.61 11.99 -6.51
C ILE A 236 18.67 11.79 -8.03
N VAL A 237 18.94 10.57 -8.44
CA VAL A 237 18.79 10.11 -9.81
C VAL A 237 17.31 9.76 -10.01
N VAL A 238 16.60 10.55 -10.82
CA VAL A 238 15.16 10.37 -11.03
C VAL A 238 14.89 9.36 -12.14
N SER A 239 15.69 9.40 -13.20
CA SER A 239 15.60 8.46 -14.32
C SER A 239 16.97 8.22 -14.93
N VAL A 240 17.13 7.03 -15.51
CA VAL A 240 18.30 6.65 -16.32
C VAL A 240 17.78 6.10 -17.64
N GLN A 241 18.34 6.60 -18.73
CA GLN A 241 17.96 6.18 -20.09
C GLN A 241 18.61 4.83 -20.41
N GLU A 242 17.84 3.93 -20.92
CA GLU A 242 18.31 2.58 -21.35
C GLU A 242 19.37 2.68 -22.45
N GLY A 243 20.43 1.90 -22.35
CA GLY A 243 21.59 1.92 -23.26
C GLY A 243 22.47 3.15 -23.13
N SER A 244 22.33 3.96 -22.07
CA SER A 244 23.09 5.17 -21.85
C SER A 244 24.42 4.93 -21.13
N ILE A 245 25.33 5.91 -21.23
CA ILE A 245 26.61 5.90 -20.49
C ILE A 245 26.38 5.82 -18.98
N ALA A 246 25.33 6.45 -18.47
CA ALA A 246 25.00 6.41 -17.05
C ALA A 246 24.54 5.01 -16.64
N GLU A 247 23.74 4.32 -17.45
CA GLU A 247 23.35 2.93 -17.17
C GLU A 247 24.56 1.98 -17.20
N GLU A 248 25.44 2.12 -18.22
CA GLU A 248 26.68 1.34 -18.30
C GLU A 248 27.61 1.61 -17.10
N ALA A 249 27.58 2.81 -16.55
CA ALA A 249 28.33 3.18 -15.35
C ALA A 249 27.70 2.66 -14.05
N GLY A 250 26.51 2.05 -14.11
CA GLY A 250 25.80 1.48 -12.97
C GLY A 250 24.81 2.44 -12.28
N PHE A 251 24.48 3.59 -12.86
CA PHE A 251 23.45 4.46 -12.30
C PHE A 251 22.07 3.86 -12.50
N GLU A 252 21.26 3.95 -11.44
CA GLU A 252 19.86 3.51 -11.44
C GLU A 252 18.95 4.59 -10.85
N SER A 253 17.70 4.58 -11.31
CA SER A 253 16.67 5.46 -10.74
C SER A 253 16.46 5.19 -9.24
N GLY A 254 16.35 6.24 -8.44
CA GLY A 254 16.21 6.15 -6.99
C GLY A 254 17.55 6.17 -6.23
N MET A 255 18.69 6.28 -6.90
CA MET A 255 19.97 6.52 -6.22
C MET A 255 20.02 7.92 -5.64
N ALA A 256 20.43 8.06 -4.37
CA ALA A 256 20.66 9.35 -3.74
C ALA A 256 22.16 9.70 -3.74
N LEU A 257 22.52 10.91 -4.16
CA LEU A 257 23.90 11.38 -4.18
C LEU A 257 24.32 11.74 -2.76
N LEU A 258 25.38 11.10 -2.27
CA LEU A 258 25.98 11.39 -0.98
C LEU A 258 27.14 12.40 -1.11
N GLN A 259 28.03 12.16 -2.07
CA GLN A 259 29.20 12.97 -2.34
C GLN A 259 29.44 13.10 -3.85
N VAL A 260 30.07 14.19 -4.26
CA VAL A 260 30.57 14.37 -5.62
C VAL A 260 31.99 14.90 -5.54
N ASN A 261 32.97 14.15 -6.07
CA ASN A 261 34.40 14.43 -5.95
C ASN A 261 34.83 14.71 -4.49
N GLY A 262 34.32 13.90 -3.53
CA GLY A 262 34.62 14.00 -2.10
C GLY A 262 33.89 15.13 -1.35
N VAL A 263 33.00 15.90 -2.00
CA VAL A 263 32.22 16.98 -1.37
C VAL A 263 30.81 16.48 -1.05
N ASN A 264 30.41 16.63 0.21
CA ASN A 264 29.06 16.26 0.69
C ASN A 264 28.04 17.33 0.34
N SER A 265 26.76 16.92 0.22
CA SER A 265 25.60 17.82 0.13
C SER A 265 25.72 18.89 -0.97
N ILE A 266 25.99 18.44 -2.17
CA ILE A 266 26.15 19.30 -3.34
C ILE A 266 24.78 19.84 -3.80
N LYS A 267 24.70 21.14 -4.13
CA LYS A 267 23.53 21.74 -4.75
C LYS A 267 23.49 21.44 -6.24
N ILE A 268 22.31 21.60 -6.85
CA ILE A 268 22.09 21.30 -8.27
C ILE A 268 22.98 22.16 -9.18
N GLU A 269 23.19 23.45 -8.84
CA GLU A 269 24.05 24.36 -9.60
C GLU A 269 25.52 23.92 -9.57
N GLU A 270 25.98 23.45 -8.43
CA GLU A 270 27.35 22.99 -8.25
C GLU A 270 27.58 21.66 -9.00
N LEU A 271 26.62 20.74 -8.96
CA LEU A 271 26.66 19.50 -9.75
C LEU A 271 26.75 19.84 -11.24
N TYR A 272 25.91 20.76 -11.73
CA TYR A 272 25.94 21.21 -13.12
C TYR A 272 27.32 21.77 -13.53
N SER A 273 27.90 22.64 -12.70
CA SER A 273 29.19 23.25 -13.00
C SER A 273 30.32 22.22 -13.10
N ARG A 274 30.29 21.18 -12.28
CA ARG A 274 31.25 20.07 -12.29
C ARG A 274 31.08 19.21 -13.54
N LEU A 275 29.87 18.75 -13.82
CA LEU A 275 29.56 17.87 -14.93
C LEU A 275 29.67 18.55 -16.30
N ARG A 276 29.53 19.88 -16.38
CA ARG A 276 29.72 20.62 -17.61
C ARG A 276 31.18 20.64 -18.06
N ASN A 277 32.12 20.72 -17.13
CA ASN A 277 33.54 20.90 -17.40
C ASN A 277 34.36 19.63 -17.43
N ALA A 278 33.95 18.62 -16.65
CA ALA A 278 34.65 17.33 -16.51
C ALA A 278 33.70 16.25 -16.03
N GLY A 279 34.13 14.99 -16.07
CA GLY A 279 33.44 13.91 -15.39
C GLY A 279 33.51 14.09 -13.85
N ALA A 280 32.60 13.44 -13.16
CA ALA A 280 32.56 13.45 -11.70
C ALA A 280 32.50 12.04 -11.12
N GLU A 281 33.25 11.82 -10.07
CA GLU A 281 33.13 10.65 -9.19
C GLU A 281 32.03 10.94 -8.18
N MET A 282 31.03 10.03 -8.10
CA MET A 282 29.86 10.19 -7.26
C MET A 282 29.73 9.02 -6.29
N GLU A 283 29.70 9.31 -4.99
CA GLU A 283 29.26 8.33 -4.00
C GLU A 283 27.73 8.41 -3.91
N VAL A 284 27.08 7.30 -4.22
CA VAL A 284 25.62 7.17 -4.22
C VAL A 284 25.15 6.17 -3.18
N MET A 285 23.93 6.35 -2.70
CA MET A 285 23.24 5.39 -1.84
C MET A 285 22.18 4.69 -2.68
N HIS A 286 22.31 3.37 -2.79
CA HIS A 286 21.31 2.52 -3.44
C HIS A 286 20.96 1.34 -2.54
N ASN A 287 19.68 1.12 -2.23
CA ASN A 287 19.20 -0.01 -1.41
C ASN A 287 19.94 -0.18 -0.06
N GLY A 288 20.40 0.93 0.56
CA GLY A 288 21.14 0.91 1.82
C GLY A 288 22.63 0.60 1.68
N GLN A 289 23.12 0.44 0.46
CA GLN A 289 24.56 0.26 0.17
C GLN A 289 25.13 1.52 -0.46
N LYS A 290 26.39 1.79 -0.18
CA LYS A 290 27.12 2.91 -0.79
C LYS A 290 27.95 2.37 -1.93
N GLU A 291 27.85 3.03 -3.07
CA GLU A 291 28.59 2.71 -4.28
C GLU A 291 29.26 3.96 -4.81
N THR A 292 30.42 3.80 -5.44
CA THR A 292 31.15 4.89 -6.08
C THR A 292 31.08 4.69 -7.59
N LEU A 293 30.46 5.65 -8.29
CA LEU A 293 30.23 5.60 -9.73
C LEU A 293 30.90 6.80 -10.40
N LEU A 294 31.34 6.63 -11.63
CA LEU A 294 31.94 7.70 -12.43
C LEU A 294 31.01 8.09 -13.57
N LEU A 295 30.67 9.38 -13.68
CA LEU A 295 29.88 9.90 -14.77
C LEU A 295 30.76 10.84 -15.61
N PRO A 296 30.93 10.59 -16.94
CA PRO A 296 31.66 11.52 -17.81
C PRO A 296 30.90 12.84 -17.95
N GLY A 297 31.66 13.92 -18.20
CA GLY A 297 31.08 15.24 -18.40
C GLY A 297 30.23 15.29 -19.67
N GLN A 298 29.25 16.12 -19.68
CA GLN A 298 28.34 16.66 -20.73
C GLN A 298 26.96 16.87 -20.09
N ALA A 299 26.86 17.88 -19.25
CA ALA A 299 25.60 18.17 -18.58
C ALA A 299 24.80 19.25 -19.33
N ALA A 300 23.51 19.06 -19.40
CA ALA A 300 22.51 20.05 -19.71
C ALA A 300 21.62 20.29 -18.49
N ARG A 301 21.34 21.57 -18.19
CA ARG A 301 20.35 21.92 -17.16
C ARG A 301 19.03 22.31 -17.81
N GLY A 302 17.97 22.20 -17.07
CA GLY A 302 16.63 22.55 -17.53
C GLY A 302 15.55 22.16 -16.54
N ILE A 303 14.35 21.89 -17.06
CA ILE A 303 13.22 21.39 -16.29
C ILE A 303 12.88 19.96 -16.70
N MET A 304 12.49 19.14 -15.75
CA MET A 304 12.07 17.77 -16.04
C MET A 304 10.57 17.71 -16.37
N VAL A 305 10.24 17.00 -17.43
CA VAL A 305 8.89 16.64 -17.83
C VAL A 305 8.44 15.48 -16.94
N ALA A 306 7.56 15.74 -15.97
CA ALA A 306 7.03 14.72 -15.08
C ALA A 306 5.99 13.82 -15.76
N SER A 307 5.13 14.43 -16.60
CA SER A 307 4.08 13.74 -17.35
C SER A 307 3.78 14.47 -18.64
N VAL A 308 3.25 13.74 -19.62
CA VAL A 308 2.71 14.27 -20.87
C VAL A 308 1.22 13.96 -20.89
N PHE A 309 0.39 15.00 -21.12
CA PHE A 309 -1.06 14.83 -21.15
C PHE A 309 -1.47 14.16 -22.46
N PRO A 310 -2.34 13.16 -22.43
CA PRO A 310 -2.87 12.52 -23.64
C PRO A 310 -3.51 13.54 -24.59
N ASN A 311 -3.32 13.35 -25.89
CA ASN A 311 -3.84 14.22 -26.95
C ASN A 311 -3.34 15.68 -26.87
N SER A 312 -2.25 15.94 -26.16
CA SER A 312 -1.63 17.26 -26.06
C SER A 312 -0.62 17.52 -27.20
N PRO A 313 -0.18 18.79 -27.41
CA PRO A 313 0.89 19.10 -28.35
C PRO A 313 2.20 18.34 -28.10
N ALA A 314 2.56 18.12 -26.84
CA ALA A 314 3.73 17.33 -26.46
C ALA A 314 3.57 15.84 -26.79
N ASP A 315 2.37 15.29 -26.59
CA ASP A 315 2.02 13.92 -26.93
C ASP A 315 2.08 13.68 -28.45
N ALA A 316 1.53 14.62 -29.23
CA ALA A 316 1.50 14.55 -30.70
C ALA A 316 2.91 14.49 -31.33
N VAL A 317 3.92 15.03 -30.68
CA VAL A 317 5.32 14.98 -31.15
C VAL A 317 6.14 13.89 -30.47
N GLY A 318 5.53 13.11 -29.58
CA GLY A 318 6.18 12.01 -28.85
C GLY A 318 7.26 12.49 -27.87
N LEU A 319 7.06 13.66 -27.21
CA LEU A 319 7.98 14.12 -26.16
C LEU A 319 7.91 13.17 -24.96
N PRO A 320 8.98 12.46 -24.58
CA PRO A 320 8.90 11.49 -23.52
C PRO A 320 8.79 12.12 -22.13
N ALA A 321 7.97 11.55 -21.24
CA ALA A 321 8.07 11.83 -19.82
C ALA A 321 9.47 11.41 -19.31
N GLY A 322 10.02 12.14 -18.32
CA GLY A 322 11.39 11.97 -17.85
C GLY A 322 12.43 12.78 -18.64
N SER A 323 12.08 13.41 -19.77
CA SER A 323 12.97 14.28 -20.51
C SER A 323 13.29 15.56 -19.73
N VAL A 324 14.48 16.12 -19.93
CA VAL A 324 14.86 17.44 -19.43
C VAL A 324 14.81 18.45 -20.59
N ILE A 325 13.91 19.41 -20.53
CA ILE A 325 13.85 20.51 -21.52
C ILE A 325 14.95 21.49 -21.18
N SER A 326 15.94 21.62 -22.08
CA SER A 326 17.12 22.46 -21.89
C SER A 326 17.07 23.77 -22.72
N ARG A 327 16.29 23.79 -23.83
CA ARG A 327 16.12 25.00 -24.65
C ARG A 327 14.72 25.07 -25.27
N ILE A 328 14.26 26.32 -25.48
CA ILE A 328 13.07 26.66 -26.28
C ILE A 328 13.49 27.67 -27.32
N ASP A 329 13.28 27.40 -28.61
CA ASP A 329 13.68 28.25 -29.73
C ASP A 329 15.15 28.71 -29.64
N GLY A 330 16.04 27.79 -29.21
CA GLY A 330 17.48 28.06 -29.03
C GLY A 330 17.85 28.80 -27.74
N ARG A 331 16.89 29.31 -26.96
CA ARG A 331 17.15 30.00 -25.69
C ARG A 331 17.25 28.98 -24.57
N GLU A 332 18.24 29.11 -23.71
CA GLU A 332 18.43 28.19 -22.58
C GLU A 332 17.27 28.27 -21.56
N VAL A 333 16.84 27.12 -21.09
CA VAL A 333 15.93 26.94 -19.96
C VAL A 333 16.78 26.52 -18.77
N GLU A 334 16.95 27.42 -17.83
CA GLU A 334 17.81 27.16 -16.66
C GLU A 334 17.05 26.55 -15.51
N ASP A 335 15.79 26.97 -15.33
CA ASP A 335 14.91 26.62 -14.23
C ASP A 335 13.43 26.76 -14.63
N VAL A 336 12.54 26.48 -13.69
CA VAL A 336 11.08 26.56 -13.87
C VAL A 336 10.65 28.02 -14.18
N GLU A 337 11.30 29.01 -13.58
CA GLU A 337 10.96 30.43 -13.79
C GLU A 337 11.30 30.87 -15.22
N SER A 338 12.49 30.56 -15.71
CA SER A 338 12.90 30.83 -17.09
C SER A 338 12.03 30.10 -18.10
N PHE A 339 11.64 28.84 -17.81
CA PHE A 339 10.69 28.12 -18.66
C PHE A 339 9.34 28.82 -18.74
N ARG A 340 8.73 29.13 -17.57
CA ARG A 340 7.47 29.87 -17.52
C ARG A 340 7.55 31.22 -18.20
N GLY A 341 8.63 31.94 -17.98
CA GLY A 341 8.87 33.24 -18.64
C GLY A 341 8.90 33.13 -20.16
N GLN A 342 9.57 32.11 -20.72
CA GLN A 342 9.58 31.85 -22.15
C GLN A 342 8.21 31.43 -22.68
N MET A 343 7.50 30.54 -21.99
CA MET A 343 6.17 30.09 -22.39
C MET A 343 5.13 31.21 -22.35
N ASN A 344 5.21 32.14 -21.42
CA ASN A 344 4.31 33.30 -21.33
C ASN A 344 4.45 34.25 -22.51
N LEU A 345 5.55 34.20 -23.25
CA LEU A 345 5.77 34.99 -24.48
C LEU A 345 5.19 34.30 -25.73
N THR A 346 4.75 33.07 -25.64
CA THR A 346 4.19 32.29 -26.76
C THR A 346 2.69 32.50 -26.91
N ARG A 347 2.15 32.09 -28.04
CA ARG A 347 0.72 32.17 -28.36
C ARG A 347 0.18 30.81 -28.84
N PRO A 348 -1.12 30.52 -28.64
CA PRO A 348 -1.77 29.39 -29.29
C PRO A 348 -1.59 29.43 -30.81
N GLY A 349 -1.29 28.27 -31.41
CA GLY A 349 -0.99 28.14 -32.85
C GLY A 349 0.46 28.45 -33.22
N GLN A 350 1.30 28.89 -32.29
CA GLN A 350 2.72 29.09 -32.52
C GLN A 350 3.46 27.76 -32.52
N ILE A 351 4.36 27.56 -33.47
CA ILE A 351 5.29 26.41 -33.47
C ILE A 351 6.56 26.84 -32.74
N ILE A 352 6.94 26.10 -31.72
CA ILE A 352 8.20 26.27 -30.99
C ILE A 352 9.09 25.03 -31.16
N THR A 353 10.40 25.21 -31.04
CA THR A 353 11.38 24.12 -31.03
C THR A 353 11.85 23.86 -29.61
N ILE A 354 11.53 22.70 -29.06
CA ILE A 354 12.01 22.23 -27.76
C ILE A 354 13.24 21.39 -27.99
N THR A 355 14.34 21.69 -27.30
CA THR A 355 15.54 20.84 -27.27
C THR A 355 15.68 20.24 -25.88
N THR A 356 15.83 18.90 -25.84
CA THR A 356 16.02 18.13 -24.61
C THR A 356 17.49 17.98 -24.25
N GLY A 357 17.77 17.57 -23.02
CA GLY A 357 19.14 17.43 -22.49
C GLY A 357 19.99 16.41 -23.25
N ASP A 358 19.39 15.43 -23.92
CA ASP A 358 20.03 14.46 -24.82
C ASP A 358 20.28 15.03 -26.24
N GLY A 359 19.95 16.30 -26.47
CA GLY A 359 20.17 16.99 -27.74
C GLY A 359 19.12 16.79 -28.81
N LYS A 360 18.05 16.02 -28.53
CA LYS A 360 16.92 15.84 -29.44
C LYS A 360 16.08 17.11 -29.50
N SER A 361 15.49 17.39 -30.68
CA SER A 361 14.67 18.57 -30.91
C SER A 361 13.28 18.17 -31.40
N TYR A 362 12.25 18.79 -30.82
CA TYR A 362 10.84 18.54 -31.11
C TYR A 362 10.19 19.87 -31.56
N GLN A 363 9.48 19.84 -32.69
CA GLN A 363 8.68 20.98 -33.14
C GLN A 363 7.25 20.80 -32.61
N VAL A 364 6.86 21.66 -31.68
CA VAL A 364 5.58 21.58 -30.98
C VAL A 364 4.69 22.72 -31.43
N ASN A 365 3.51 22.38 -31.96
CA ASN A 365 2.49 23.37 -32.31
C ASN A 365 1.59 23.59 -31.08
N LEU A 366 1.72 24.76 -30.46
CA LEU A 366 1.06 25.08 -29.19
C LEU A 366 -0.46 25.24 -29.35
N THR A 367 -1.22 24.80 -28.38
CA THR A 367 -2.68 25.01 -28.29
C THR A 367 -3.02 26.02 -27.19
N SER A 368 -4.31 26.35 -27.04
CA SER A 368 -4.79 27.07 -25.85
C SER A 368 -5.02 26.10 -24.70
N ALA A 369 -4.77 26.52 -23.46
CA ALA A 369 -5.01 25.70 -22.27
C ALA A 369 -6.49 25.29 -22.05
N GLY A 370 -7.46 25.99 -22.67
CA GLY A 370 -8.89 25.67 -22.62
C GLY A 370 -9.34 24.57 -23.58
N GLY A 371 -8.43 23.99 -24.38
CA GLY A 371 -8.77 22.96 -25.39
C GLY A 371 -8.70 21.50 -24.89
N LEU A 372 -8.31 21.26 -23.66
CA LEU A 372 -8.29 19.92 -23.05
C LEU A 372 -9.56 19.76 -22.20
N GLU A 373 -10.65 19.27 -22.80
CA GLU A 373 -11.78 18.71 -22.07
C GLU A 373 -11.35 17.35 -21.49
N GLY A 374 -10.95 17.34 -20.22
CA GLY A 374 -10.61 16.13 -19.50
C GLY A 374 -10.12 16.40 -18.08
N ASP A 375 -10.99 16.05 -17.13
CA ASP A 375 -10.73 15.88 -15.69
C ASP A 375 -10.02 17.01 -14.89
N GLY A 376 -10.84 17.93 -14.39
CA GLY A 376 -10.79 18.43 -12.99
C GLY A 376 -9.61 19.29 -12.53
N GLN A 377 -8.58 19.56 -13.32
CA GLN A 377 -7.52 20.49 -12.92
C GLN A 377 -7.85 21.91 -13.43
N GLN A 378 -8.21 22.79 -12.49
CA GLN A 378 -8.38 24.22 -12.76
C GLN A 378 -7.03 24.80 -13.21
N VAL A 379 -6.91 25.12 -14.50
CA VAL A 379 -5.83 25.95 -15.03
C VAL A 379 -6.09 27.39 -14.57
N GLU A 380 -5.13 28.00 -13.92
CA GLU A 380 -5.27 29.39 -13.46
C GLU A 380 -5.62 30.33 -14.63
N PRO A 381 -6.50 31.32 -14.43
CA PRO A 381 -7.04 32.16 -15.51
C PRO A 381 -6.02 32.97 -16.30
N ASP A 382 -4.81 33.22 -15.77
CA ASP A 382 -3.76 34.00 -16.41
C ASP A 382 -3.05 33.29 -17.58
N THR A 383 -3.27 31.97 -17.76
CA THR A 383 -2.64 31.17 -18.81
C THR A 383 -3.48 31.05 -20.09
N ALA A 384 -4.67 31.62 -20.13
CA ALA A 384 -5.57 31.52 -21.28
C ALA A 384 -5.05 32.22 -22.57
N SER A 385 -4.08 33.12 -22.46
CA SER A 385 -3.48 33.88 -23.59
C SER A 385 -2.16 33.33 -24.07
N SER A 386 -1.49 32.46 -23.30
CA SER A 386 -0.19 31.86 -23.66
C SER A 386 -0.36 30.49 -24.32
N GLY A 387 0.63 30.09 -25.10
CA GLY A 387 0.67 28.80 -25.73
C GLY A 387 0.79 27.67 -24.70
N PHE A 388 0.00 26.61 -24.88
CA PHE A 388 -0.01 25.44 -24.01
C PHE A 388 0.66 24.25 -24.67
N ILE A 389 1.56 23.58 -23.92
CA ILE A 389 2.38 22.47 -24.41
C ILE A 389 1.80 21.10 -24.02
N GLY A 390 1.09 21.02 -22.89
CA GLY A 390 0.49 19.78 -22.38
C GLY A 390 1.45 18.86 -21.62
N ILE A 391 2.28 19.43 -20.76
CA ILE A 391 3.19 18.68 -19.87
C ILE A 391 3.00 19.08 -18.41
N GLY A 392 3.21 18.11 -17.52
CA GLY A 392 3.48 18.35 -16.11
C GLY A 392 4.98 18.48 -15.88
N ILE A 393 5.41 19.42 -15.06
CA ILE A 393 6.82 19.62 -14.71
C ILE A 393 7.08 19.29 -13.25
N SER A 394 8.23 18.66 -12.95
CA SER A 394 8.59 18.29 -11.56
C SER A 394 9.59 19.24 -10.91
N GLY A 395 10.19 20.14 -11.66
CA GLY A 395 11.18 21.11 -11.15
C GLY A 395 12.47 21.16 -11.95
N ASN A 396 13.48 21.82 -11.38
CA ASN A 396 14.80 21.94 -12.00
C ASN A 396 15.51 20.59 -12.05
N ALA A 397 16.20 20.32 -13.15
CA ALA A 397 16.89 19.05 -13.36
C ALA A 397 18.20 19.24 -14.15
N ILE A 398 19.10 18.28 -13.97
CA ILE A 398 20.32 18.15 -14.75
C ILE A 398 20.25 16.81 -15.49
N TYR A 399 20.49 16.87 -16.80
CA TYR A 399 20.74 15.69 -17.62
C TYR A 399 22.25 15.53 -17.81
N SER A 400 22.79 14.34 -17.60
CA SER A 400 24.17 14.00 -17.94
C SER A 400 24.32 12.54 -18.26
N GLY A 401 24.86 12.22 -19.44
CA GLY A 401 25.17 10.86 -19.85
C GLY A 401 23.98 9.87 -19.88
N GLY A 402 22.75 10.35 -19.88
CA GLY A 402 21.54 9.54 -19.79
C GLY A 402 20.88 9.52 -18.42
N ALA A 403 21.55 10.00 -17.37
CA ALA A 403 20.96 10.17 -16.05
C ALA A 403 20.33 11.55 -15.87
N VAL A 404 19.21 11.61 -15.17
CA VAL A 404 18.54 12.85 -14.76
C VAL A 404 18.64 12.99 -13.26
N PHE A 405 19.21 14.11 -12.81
CA PHE A 405 19.40 14.48 -11.42
C PHE A 405 18.44 15.60 -11.03
N GLN A 406 17.84 15.47 -9.86
CA GLN A 406 16.90 16.46 -9.32
C GLN A 406 17.06 16.56 -7.80
N GLU A 407 16.70 17.71 -7.22
CA GLU A 407 16.58 17.83 -5.78
C GLU A 407 15.40 17.01 -5.27
N ALA A 408 15.62 16.24 -4.19
CA ALA A 408 14.56 15.48 -3.55
C ALA A 408 13.54 16.44 -2.92
N PRO A 409 12.21 16.38 -3.20
CA PRO A 409 11.20 17.21 -2.53
C PRO A 409 10.91 16.69 -1.12
N ALA A 410 11.94 16.31 -0.37
CA ALA A 410 11.84 15.69 0.95
C ALA A 410 11.04 16.57 1.93
N SER A 411 11.27 17.87 1.94
CA SER A 411 10.55 18.83 2.80
C SER A 411 9.05 18.86 2.49
N GLN A 412 8.69 18.95 1.21
CA GLN A 412 7.29 19.02 0.76
C GLN A 412 6.56 17.73 1.07
N PHE A 413 7.17 16.59 0.78
CA PHE A 413 6.59 15.29 1.06
C PHE A 413 6.37 15.07 2.57
N LEU A 414 7.35 15.43 3.41
CA LEU A 414 7.22 15.31 4.86
C LEU A 414 6.11 16.24 5.41
N GLN A 415 5.93 17.43 4.84
CA GLN A 415 4.82 18.33 5.18
C GLN A 415 3.47 17.71 4.80
N VAL A 416 3.35 17.10 3.62
CA VAL A 416 2.14 16.39 3.20
C VAL A 416 1.83 15.25 4.19
N LEU A 417 2.79 14.41 4.52
CA LEU A 417 2.61 13.34 5.51
C LEU A 417 2.14 13.88 6.87
N LYS A 418 2.80 14.93 7.38
CA LYS A 418 2.44 15.55 8.66
C LYS A 418 1.05 16.18 8.68
N SER A 419 0.55 16.63 7.53
CA SER A 419 -0.77 17.25 7.41
C SER A 419 -1.93 16.23 7.35
N ILE A 420 -1.66 14.94 7.10
CA ILE A 420 -2.69 13.91 6.94
C ILE A 420 -3.69 13.88 8.11
N PRO A 421 -3.27 13.84 9.39
CA PRO A 421 -4.21 13.79 10.51
C PRO A 421 -5.10 15.02 10.62
N GLU A 422 -4.66 16.18 10.12
CA GLU A 422 -5.37 17.46 10.23
C GLU A 422 -6.47 17.61 9.17
N ARG A 423 -6.44 16.81 8.10
CA ARG A 423 -7.37 16.89 6.96
C ARG A 423 -8.71 16.16 7.20
N GLY A 424 -8.97 15.61 8.38
CA GLY A 424 -10.22 14.92 8.70
C GLY A 424 -10.51 13.73 7.75
N ILE A 425 -11.67 13.73 7.08
CA ILE A 425 -12.10 12.63 6.20
C ILE A 425 -11.19 12.50 4.97
N GLU A 426 -10.77 13.61 4.38
CA GLU A 426 -9.82 13.60 3.25
C GLU A 426 -8.48 12.95 3.67
N GLY A 427 -7.94 13.36 4.83
CA GLY A 427 -6.72 12.76 5.38
C GLY A 427 -6.87 11.27 5.69
N PHE A 428 -8.03 10.85 6.19
CA PHE A 428 -8.32 9.44 6.39
C PHE A 428 -8.33 8.65 5.07
N THR A 429 -8.95 9.18 4.03
CA THR A 429 -8.96 8.56 2.69
C THR A 429 -7.55 8.50 2.11
N TYR A 430 -6.77 9.58 2.25
CA TYR A 430 -5.37 9.61 1.81
C TYR A 430 -4.52 8.59 2.58
N MET A 431 -4.71 8.46 3.89
CA MET A 431 -4.02 7.45 4.71
C MET A 431 -4.34 6.01 4.24
N LEU A 432 -5.59 5.74 3.86
CA LEU A 432 -5.98 4.43 3.30
C LEU A 432 -5.25 4.16 1.98
N SER A 433 -5.12 5.13 1.11
CA SER A 433 -4.45 4.98 -0.19
C SER A 433 -2.92 5.09 -0.13
N LEU A 434 -2.35 5.53 0.99
CA LEU A 434 -0.92 5.86 1.12
C LEU A 434 0.05 4.79 0.60
N PRO A 435 -0.14 3.48 0.86
CA PRO A 435 0.73 2.45 0.30
C PRO A 435 0.68 2.34 -1.22
N PHE A 436 -0.41 2.76 -1.84
CA PHE A 436 -0.64 2.69 -3.28
C PHE A 436 -0.39 4.03 -3.99
N SER A 437 -0.51 5.14 -3.26
CA SER A 437 -0.31 6.47 -3.82
C SER A 437 1.17 6.71 -4.11
N GLY A 438 1.48 7.09 -5.35
CA GLY A 438 2.82 7.52 -5.71
C GLY A 438 3.21 8.80 -4.95
N ILE A 439 4.50 9.02 -4.79
CA ILE A 439 5.02 10.28 -4.28
C ILE A 439 5.12 11.22 -5.48
N PRO A 440 4.32 12.30 -5.54
CA PRO A 440 4.35 13.22 -6.68
C PRO A 440 5.76 13.70 -7.00
N GLY A 441 6.18 13.53 -8.27
CA GLY A 441 7.49 13.92 -8.75
C GLY A 441 8.62 12.91 -8.52
N PHE A 442 8.38 11.77 -7.85
CA PHE A 442 9.46 10.84 -7.50
C PHE A 442 9.20 9.37 -7.81
N THR A 443 8.03 8.84 -7.47
CA THR A 443 7.73 7.44 -7.71
C THR A 443 6.32 7.29 -8.28
N GLN A 444 6.17 6.35 -9.19
CA GLN A 444 4.84 5.87 -9.62
C GLN A 444 4.31 4.79 -8.66
N LYS A 445 5.15 4.29 -7.74
CA LYS A 445 4.77 3.31 -6.71
C LYS A 445 4.41 4.03 -5.42
N GLY A 446 3.53 3.43 -4.61
CA GLY A 446 3.08 3.99 -3.36
C GLY A 446 4.20 4.21 -2.32
N PHE A 447 3.83 4.72 -1.16
CA PHE A 447 4.76 4.96 -0.05
C PHE A 447 4.96 3.68 0.78
N PRO A 448 6.10 2.98 0.64
CA PRO A 448 6.36 1.74 1.38
C PRO A 448 6.83 1.98 2.83
N GLY A 449 6.97 3.23 3.24
CA GLY A 449 7.66 3.68 4.44
C GLY A 449 9.04 4.26 4.10
N PHE A 450 9.80 4.60 5.14
CA PHE A 450 11.16 5.13 5.01
C PHE A 450 12.14 3.99 4.70
N SER A 451 12.33 3.70 3.43
CA SER A 451 13.23 2.65 2.93
C SER A 451 13.89 3.06 1.62
N GLY A 452 14.96 2.37 1.23
CA GLY A 452 15.71 2.68 0.03
C GLY A 452 16.28 4.10 0.05
N TRP A 453 16.14 4.85 -1.04
CA TRP A 453 16.65 6.23 -1.16
C TRP A 453 16.02 7.21 -0.16
N LEU A 454 14.79 6.92 0.35
CA LEU A 454 14.15 7.77 1.37
C LEU A 454 14.96 7.83 2.67
N THR A 455 15.71 6.79 3.03
CA THR A 455 16.60 6.85 4.21
C THR A 455 17.79 7.78 4.00
N ALA A 456 18.15 8.08 2.76
CA ALA A 456 19.22 9.01 2.44
C ALA A 456 18.79 10.48 2.48
N VAL A 457 17.50 10.76 2.21
CA VAL A 457 16.96 12.13 2.17
C VAL A 457 16.25 12.55 3.46
N TYR A 458 16.23 11.68 4.46
CA TYR A 458 15.72 11.96 5.80
C TYR A 458 16.73 11.55 6.87
N GLN A 459 16.70 12.26 7.99
CA GLN A 459 17.49 11.92 9.17
C GLN A 459 16.64 12.00 10.42
N PRO A 460 16.88 11.09 11.40
CA PRO A 460 16.28 11.19 12.71
C PRO A 460 16.87 12.37 13.48
N THR A 461 16.03 13.06 14.27
CA THR A 461 16.41 14.21 15.08
C THR A 461 15.85 14.11 16.48
N GLY A 462 16.38 14.92 17.40
CA GLY A 462 15.95 14.96 18.79
C GLY A 462 16.15 13.61 19.51
N TRP A 463 15.11 13.08 20.13
CA TRP A 463 15.17 11.81 20.86
C TRP A 463 15.50 10.60 19.97
N ALA A 464 15.23 10.70 18.67
CA ALA A 464 15.47 9.63 17.70
C ALA A 464 16.90 9.61 17.15
N GLU A 465 17.65 10.70 17.27
CA GLU A 465 19.01 10.85 16.73
C GLU A 465 19.97 9.72 17.16
N PRO A 466 20.01 9.27 18.45
CA PRO A 466 20.90 8.19 18.87
C PRO A 466 20.61 6.83 18.23
N LEU A 467 19.39 6.66 17.65
CA LEU A 467 18.99 5.42 16.99
C LEU A 467 19.52 5.32 15.56
N GLY A 468 19.90 6.46 14.94
CA GLY A 468 20.35 6.52 13.55
C GLY A 468 19.34 5.87 12.60
N GLU A 469 19.83 5.16 11.60
CA GLU A 469 18.99 4.49 10.59
C GLU A 469 18.02 3.45 11.18
N ARG A 470 18.31 2.89 12.35
CA ARG A 470 17.39 1.95 13.02
C ARG A 470 16.07 2.59 13.42
N PHE A 471 16.02 3.90 13.51
CA PHE A 471 14.80 4.63 13.77
C PHE A 471 13.75 4.43 12.66
N PHE A 472 14.17 4.36 11.41
CA PHE A 472 13.27 4.11 10.28
C PHE A 472 12.63 2.72 10.33
N TRP A 473 13.27 1.75 10.99
CA TRP A 473 12.67 0.44 11.26
C TRP A 473 11.44 0.56 12.16
N ILE A 474 11.54 1.38 13.21
CA ILE A 474 10.40 1.64 14.11
C ILE A 474 9.30 2.39 13.36
N ALA A 475 9.67 3.38 12.57
CA ALA A 475 8.72 4.14 11.76
C ALA A 475 7.94 3.23 10.80
N ASN A 476 8.64 2.39 10.05
CA ASN A 476 8.02 1.45 9.11
C ASN A 476 7.14 0.42 9.83
N LEU A 477 7.61 -0.11 10.96
CA LEU A 477 6.82 -1.07 11.74
C LEU A 477 5.50 -0.46 12.22
N LEU A 478 5.52 0.75 12.77
CA LEU A 478 4.31 1.44 13.23
C LEU A 478 3.36 1.78 12.08
N LEU A 479 3.89 2.25 10.95
CA LEU A 479 3.09 2.51 9.75
C LEU A 479 2.34 1.26 9.32
N TRP A 480 3.04 0.14 9.17
CA TRP A 480 2.45 -1.10 8.65
C TRP A 480 1.55 -1.80 9.67
N ILE A 481 1.89 -1.77 10.98
CA ILE A 481 0.97 -2.24 12.03
C ILE A 481 -0.33 -1.43 11.98
N GLY A 482 -0.23 -0.11 11.91
CA GLY A 482 -1.39 0.76 11.84
C GLY A 482 -2.25 0.48 10.61
N TRP A 483 -1.63 0.43 9.44
CA TRP A 483 -2.32 0.25 8.16
C TRP A 483 -2.97 -1.13 8.04
N ILE A 484 -2.25 -2.23 8.32
CA ILE A 484 -2.79 -3.59 8.21
C ILE A 484 -3.88 -3.83 9.26
N ASN A 485 -3.75 -3.34 10.50
CA ASN A 485 -4.80 -3.43 11.49
C ASN A 485 -6.06 -2.68 11.06
N LEU A 486 -5.92 -1.48 10.48
CA LEU A 486 -7.06 -0.72 9.97
C LEU A 486 -7.80 -1.48 8.88
N TYR A 487 -7.06 -1.97 7.86
CA TYR A 487 -7.68 -2.73 6.77
C TYR A 487 -8.29 -4.04 7.23
N ALA A 488 -7.60 -4.80 8.08
CA ALA A 488 -8.13 -6.05 8.63
C ALA A 488 -9.43 -5.79 9.44
N GLY A 489 -9.48 -4.70 10.21
CA GLY A 489 -10.69 -4.29 10.90
C GLY A 489 -11.82 -3.95 9.94
N LEU A 490 -11.56 -3.16 8.89
CA LEU A 490 -12.55 -2.79 7.88
C LEU A 490 -13.07 -4.02 7.10
N PHE A 491 -12.17 -4.91 6.66
CA PHE A 491 -12.56 -6.14 5.97
C PHE A 491 -13.41 -7.03 6.84
N ASN A 492 -13.04 -7.22 8.12
CA ASN A 492 -13.82 -8.02 9.05
C ASN A 492 -15.17 -7.38 9.44
N CYS A 493 -15.39 -6.10 9.13
CA CYS A 493 -16.72 -5.48 9.25
C CYS A 493 -17.67 -5.86 8.11
N LEU A 494 -17.20 -6.38 6.96
CA LEU A 494 -18.08 -6.68 5.84
C LEU A 494 -19.16 -7.71 6.21
N PRO A 495 -20.43 -7.50 5.80
CA PRO A 495 -21.56 -8.40 6.12
C PRO A 495 -21.54 -9.67 5.25
N ALA A 496 -20.42 -10.38 5.22
CA ALA A 496 -20.20 -11.60 4.42
C ALA A 496 -19.69 -12.74 5.30
N GLY A 497 -20.26 -13.93 5.17
CA GLY A 497 -19.66 -15.11 5.78
C GLY A 497 -18.35 -15.50 5.06
N PRO A 498 -17.30 -15.92 5.75
CA PRO A 498 -17.21 -16.28 7.18
C PRO A 498 -16.69 -15.16 8.12
N LEU A 499 -16.73 -13.90 7.70
CA LEU A 499 -16.19 -12.77 8.47
C LEU A 499 -17.00 -12.49 9.74
N ASP A 500 -16.37 -11.85 10.74
CA ASP A 500 -17.05 -11.42 11.97
C ASP A 500 -18.26 -10.53 11.68
N GLY A 501 -18.12 -9.58 10.75
CA GLY A 501 -19.18 -8.72 10.28
C GLY A 501 -20.38 -9.49 9.73
N GLY A 502 -20.16 -10.62 9.05
CA GLY A 502 -21.23 -11.48 8.58
C GLY A 502 -22.04 -12.09 9.72
N HIS A 503 -21.37 -12.55 10.78
CA HIS A 503 -22.02 -13.07 11.99
C HIS A 503 -22.73 -11.96 12.78
N ILE A 504 -22.12 -10.79 12.93
CA ILE A 504 -22.74 -9.61 13.57
C ILE A 504 -23.99 -9.20 12.79
N PHE A 505 -23.89 -9.07 11.46
CA PHE A 505 -25.00 -8.75 10.58
C PHE A 505 -26.13 -9.76 10.70
N ARG A 506 -25.82 -11.05 10.69
CA ARG A 506 -26.80 -12.12 10.92
C ARG A 506 -27.60 -11.92 12.20
N ASP A 507 -26.92 -11.68 13.34
CA ASP A 507 -27.60 -11.52 14.62
C ASP A 507 -28.45 -10.25 14.68
N MET A 508 -28.00 -9.16 14.04
CA MET A 508 -28.76 -7.91 13.94
C MET A 508 -30.02 -8.07 13.10
N VAL A 509 -29.89 -8.64 11.90
CA VAL A 509 -30.98 -8.86 10.95
C VAL A 509 -32.00 -9.84 11.51
N GLN A 510 -31.54 -10.93 12.14
CA GLN A 510 -32.39 -11.89 12.79
C GLN A 510 -33.20 -11.25 13.92
N THR A 511 -32.58 -10.39 14.73
CA THR A 511 -33.27 -9.64 15.80
C THR A 511 -34.34 -8.69 15.25
N ALA A 512 -34.07 -8.08 14.08
CA ALA A 512 -35.04 -7.23 13.41
C ALA A 512 -36.23 -8.05 12.84
N PHE A 513 -35.95 -9.15 12.14
CA PHE A 513 -37.02 -9.99 11.56
C PHE A 513 -37.88 -10.68 12.61
N GLU A 514 -37.33 -11.16 13.74
CA GLU A 514 -38.09 -11.75 14.85
C GLU A 514 -39.14 -10.79 15.47
N ARG A 515 -39.05 -9.48 15.21
CA ARG A 515 -40.07 -8.49 15.61
C ARG A 515 -41.22 -8.38 14.61
N LEU A 516 -41.04 -8.89 13.38
CA LEU A 516 -41.96 -8.69 12.26
C LEU A 516 -42.65 -9.98 11.84
N VAL A 517 -41.98 -11.13 11.98
CA VAL A 517 -42.43 -12.44 11.51
C VAL A 517 -42.11 -13.55 12.53
N PRO A 518 -42.76 -14.71 12.41
CA PRO A 518 -42.48 -15.87 13.29
C PRO A 518 -40.99 -16.30 13.21
N PRO A 519 -40.44 -16.91 14.30
CA PRO A 519 -39.02 -17.25 14.40
C PRO A 519 -38.47 -18.10 13.25
N GLU A 520 -39.22 -19.08 12.76
CA GLU A 520 -38.80 -19.94 11.62
C GLU A 520 -38.66 -19.15 10.31
N GLU A 521 -39.57 -18.24 10.08
CA GLU A 521 -39.54 -17.34 8.90
C GLU A 521 -38.44 -16.30 9.03
N ALA A 522 -38.25 -15.74 10.22
CA ALA A 522 -37.16 -14.82 10.54
C ALA A 522 -35.80 -15.49 10.28
N GLU A 523 -35.60 -16.74 10.67
CA GLU A 523 -34.36 -17.46 10.40
C GLU A 523 -34.13 -17.69 8.91
N ARG A 524 -35.17 -18.07 8.16
CA ARG A 524 -35.09 -18.24 6.69
C ARG A 524 -34.71 -16.95 5.99
N LEU A 525 -35.38 -15.83 6.33
CA LEU A 525 -35.11 -14.52 5.76
C LEU A 525 -33.69 -14.06 6.10
N THR A 526 -33.23 -14.29 7.33
CA THR A 526 -31.88 -13.95 7.78
C THR A 526 -30.82 -14.71 6.97
N ARG A 527 -30.99 -16.03 6.78
CA ARG A 527 -30.06 -16.82 5.96
C ARG A 527 -30.00 -16.30 4.52
N THR A 528 -31.17 -15.98 3.95
CA THR A 528 -31.23 -15.41 2.60
C THR A 528 -30.52 -14.07 2.53
N ALA A 529 -30.77 -13.15 3.48
CA ALA A 529 -30.12 -11.84 3.52
C ALA A 529 -28.58 -11.98 3.60
N VAL A 530 -28.06 -12.80 4.54
CA VAL A 530 -26.62 -13.03 4.67
C VAL A 530 -26.03 -13.62 3.39
N ALA A 531 -26.71 -14.59 2.78
CA ALA A 531 -26.26 -15.19 1.51
C ALA A 531 -26.19 -14.14 0.39
N VAL A 532 -27.23 -13.30 0.24
CA VAL A 532 -27.26 -12.23 -0.78
C VAL A 532 -26.08 -11.27 -0.60
N PHE A 533 -25.87 -10.74 0.61
CA PHE A 533 -24.74 -9.83 0.87
C PHE A 533 -23.39 -10.50 0.62
N THR A 534 -23.24 -11.77 1.03
CA THR A 534 -22.01 -12.54 0.77
C THR A 534 -21.74 -12.65 -0.75
N TRP A 535 -22.76 -13.01 -1.53
CA TRP A 535 -22.62 -13.09 -2.99
C TRP A 535 -22.36 -11.75 -3.65
N VAL A 536 -23.00 -10.69 -3.19
CA VAL A 536 -22.76 -9.33 -3.69
C VAL A 536 -21.29 -8.95 -3.47
N ILE A 537 -20.75 -9.17 -2.27
CA ILE A 537 -19.34 -8.85 -1.95
C ILE A 537 -18.37 -9.71 -2.76
N LEU A 538 -18.63 -11.01 -2.89
CA LEU A 538 -17.79 -11.90 -3.69
C LEU A 538 -17.82 -11.52 -5.17
N THR A 539 -19.00 -11.16 -5.71
CA THR A 539 -19.14 -10.69 -7.09
C THR A 539 -18.43 -9.37 -7.30
N SER A 540 -18.50 -8.43 -6.34
CA SER A 540 -17.75 -7.18 -6.37
C SER A 540 -16.25 -7.41 -6.42
N LEU A 541 -15.74 -8.33 -5.63
CA LEU A 541 -14.32 -8.73 -5.66
C LEU A 541 -13.93 -9.33 -7.02
N LEU A 542 -14.78 -10.19 -7.58
CA LEU A 542 -14.55 -10.78 -8.90
C LEU A 542 -14.53 -9.73 -10.01
N ILE A 543 -15.48 -8.78 -9.97
CA ILE A 543 -15.52 -7.65 -10.90
C ILE A 543 -14.24 -6.82 -10.80
N SER A 544 -13.75 -6.54 -9.58
CA SER A 544 -12.50 -5.80 -9.38
C SER A 544 -11.28 -6.49 -10.02
N ILE A 545 -11.30 -7.82 -10.13
CA ILE A 545 -10.25 -8.60 -10.78
C ILE A 545 -10.40 -8.57 -12.31
N ILE A 546 -11.63 -8.63 -12.83
CA ILE A 546 -11.89 -8.84 -14.25
C ILE A 546 -12.03 -7.52 -15.02
N ALA A 547 -12.61 -6.48 -14.41
CA ALA A 547 -12.94 -5.22 -15.08
C ALA A 547 -11.76 -4.58 -15.85
N PRO A 548 -10.52 -4.54 -15.33
CA PRO A 548 -9.41 -3.97 -16.08
C PRO A 548 -9.14 -4.66 -17.42
N PHE A 549 -9.40 -5.97 -17.51
CA PHE A 549 -9.19 -6.74 -18.75
C PHE A 549 -10.32 -6.55 -19.78
N THR A 550 -11.45 -5.96 -19.37
CA THR A 550 -12.57 -5.66 -20.29
C THR A 550 -12.47 -4.28 -20.93
N HIS A 551 -11.53 -3.45 -20.52
CA HIS A 551 -11.33 -2.09 -21.06
C HIS A 551 -11.22 -2.08 -22.60
N ASN A 552 -10.51 -3.04 -23.19
CA ASN A 552 -10.35 -3.19 -24.63
C ASN A 552 -11.53 -3.91 -25.33
N LEU A 553 -12.53 -4.39 -24.55
CA LEU A 553 -13.71 -5.06 -25.06
C LEU A 553 -14.93 -4.12 -25.12
N SER A 554 -14.76 -2.84 -24.77
CA SER A 554 -15.82 -1.84 -24.89
C SER A 554 -16.19 -1.67 -26.37
N ILE A 555 -17.34 -2.24 -26.71
CA ILE A 555 -18.05 -2.16 -27.98
C ILE A 555 -18.52 -0.73 -28.23
#